data_210db763c9e831ad0e34852ed3e9be5e
#
_entry.id   210db763c9e831ad0e34852ed3e9be5e
#
_cell.length_a   1.000
_cell.length_b   1.000
_cell.length_c   1.000
_cell.angle_alpha   90.00
_cell.angle_beta   90.00
_cell.angle_gamma   90.00
#
_symmetry.space_group_name_H-M   'P 1'
#
loop_
_entity.id
_entity.type
_entity.pdbx_description
1 polymer ?
#
loop_
_entity_poly.entity_id
_entity_poly.type
_entity_poly.pdbx_seq_one_letter_code
_entity_poly.pdbx_strand_id
1 'polypeptide(L)'
;MGTEQTVRSFSRHAAAGAVSIIEGNRGLFDGVNAAGEFSTGELAKLLNAPVILVVDCDKVTRTAAAMVLGCRNLDPQLNIRGVILSRVSGSRHATVIRQAIEEYAGLPVLGTVPRMTDLPFTQRHLGLIPPPEHDAAQHALDRAGMIAEDCLDIPNLLAVGESAAPWSVDAFPNPEQDERGNEPITIGVIKDSAFQFYYSENLEALSDRGAKIVEISALAEKSLPDVDALYIGGGFPETQAGRLAENASFRLSLKAAAERGLPIYAECGGFIYLGESLTIGDAHYPMSGALPVSFSMEHRPQGHGYITLEVDRQNPFFPVGTKVTGHEFHYCRVLTLHESESFTACRVLRGTGMDGKREGLCRYNIFAGFTHLHALGAAGWAQAIIGKARQHRAERQSKIISPSLRKRDAGGF
;
A
#
# COMPACT_ATOMS: atom_id res chain seq x y z
N MET A 1 -3.52 8.79 7.51
CA MET A 1 -4.16 9.98 6.87
C MET A 1 -5.11 10.62 7.87
N GLY A 2 -5.28 11.94 7.81
CA GLY A 2 -6.34 12.64 8.54
C GLY A 2 -7.68 12.60 7.79
N THR A 3 -8.73 13.11 8.43
CA THR A 3 -10.10 13.15 7.89
C THR A 3 -10.17 13.84 6.52
N GLU A 4 -9.57 15.02 6.40
CA GLU A 4 -9.55 15.79 5.14
C GLU A 4 -8.88 15.04 4.00
N GLN A 5 -7.73 14.40 4.26
CA GLN A 5 -6.99 13.63 3.26
C GLN A 5 -7.77 12.38 2.83
N THR A 6 -8.51 11.76 3.73
CA THR A 6 -9.36 10.60 3.42
C THR A 6 -10.52 11.01 2.49
N VAL A 7 -11.20 12.10 2.82
CA VAL A 7 -12.26 12.66 1.98
C VAL A 7 -11.71 13.06 0.61
N ARG A 8 -10.52 13.67 0.55
CA ARG A 8 -9.86 14.07 -0.70
C ARG A 8 -9.51 12.86 -1.57
N SER A 9 -8.95 11.78 -0.99
CA SER A 9 -8.65 10.55 -1.71
C SER A 9 -9.94 9.96 -2.31
N PHE A 10 -11.00 9.84 -1.51
CA PHE A 10 -12.28 9.37 -2.00
C PHE A 10 -12.82 10.25 -3.13
N SER A 11 -12.84 11.57 -2.97
CA SER A 11 -13.34 12.51 -3.98
C SER A 11 -12.59 12.40 -5.30
N ARG A 12 -11.28 12.19 -5.26
CA ARG A 12 -10.45 12.06 -6.45
C ARG A 12 -10.78 10.80 -7.28
N HIS A 13 -11.17 9.71 -6.60
CA HIS A 13 -11.40 8.41 -7.23
C HIS A 13 -12.89 8.11 -7.46
N ALA A 14 -13.79 8.85 -6.84
CA ALA A 14 -15.22 8.71 -7.06
C ALA A 14 -15.58 9.19 -8.47
N ALA A 15 -16.01 8.28 -9.34
CA ALA A 15 -16.43 8.62 -10.69
C ALA A 15 -17.82 9.29 -10.68
N ALA A 16 -17.98 10.41 -11.39
CA ALA A 16 -19.26 11.07 -11.52
C ALA A 16 -20.31 10.15 -12.16
N GLY A 17 -21.48 10.04 -11.54
CA GLY A 17 -22.60 9.20 -12.04
C GLY A 17 -22.42 7.71 -11.81
N ALA A 18 -21.43 7.25 -11.06
CA ALA A 18 -21.22 5.86 -10.67
C ALA A 18 -21.50 5.63 -9.19
N VAL A 19 -21.84 4.38 -8.83
CA VAL A 19 -21.93 3.93 -7.45
C VAL A 19 -20.53 3.46 -7.01
N SER A 20 -20.01 4.04 -5.94
CA SER A 20 -18.75 3.63 -5.33
C SER A 20 -18.98 2.54 -4.30
N ILE A 21 -18.23 1.44 -4.39
CA ILE A 21 -18.26 0.36 -3.40
C ILE A 21 -17.02 0.46 -2.55
N ILE A 22 -17.20 0.58 -1.23
CA ILE A 22 -16.12 0.65 -0.25
C ILE A 22 -16.11 -0.64 0.54
N GLU A 23 -15.03 -1.41 0.44
CA GLU A 23 -14.82 -2.59 1.26
C GLU A 23 -14.41 -2.18 2.68
N GLY A 24 -15.19 -2.62 3.67
CA GLY A 24 -14.85 -2.48 5.08
C GLY A 24 -13.84 -3.53 5.51
N ASN A 25 -12.78 -3.11 6.18
CA ASN A 25 -11.78 -4.00 6.74
C ASN A 25 -12.12 -4.33 8.20
N ARG A 26 -12.14 -5.61 8.57
CA ARG A 26 -12.51 -6.12 9.91
C ARG A 26 -13.99 -5.89 10.26
N GLY A 27 -14.31 -5.93 11.55
CA GLY A 27 -15.67 -5.61 12.02
C GLY A 27 -15.99 -4.12 11.89
N LEU A 28 -17.27 -3.81 11.79
CA LEU A 28 -17.78 -2.46 11.55
C LEU A 28 -17.22 -1.41 12.52
N PHE A 29 -17.03 -1.79 13.79
CA PHE A 29 -16.57 -0.91 14.87
C PHE A 29 -15.12 -1.17 15.30
N ASP A 30 -14.42 -2.10 14.64
CA ASP A 30 -13.06 -2.46 14.99
C ASP A 30 -12.08 -1.40 14.50
N GLY A 31 -11.61 -0.57 15.42
CA GLY A 31 -10.65 0.49 15.20
C GLY A 31 -9.33 0.26 15.96
N VAL A 32 -8.57 1.32 16.13
CA VAL A 32 -7.26 1.28 16.81
C VAL A 32 -7.36 1.34 18.33
N ASN A 33 -8.53 1.64 18.86
CA ASN A 33 -8.80 1.74 20.30
C ASN A 33 -10.27 1.39 20.62
N ALA A 34 -10.62 1.40 21.90
CA ALA A 34 -11.96 1.06 22.38
C ALA A 34 -13.06 2.06 21.93
N ALA A 35 -12.69 3.26 21.48
CA ALA A 35 -13.61 4.23 20.91
C ALA A 35 -13.93 3.96 19.42
N GLY A 36 -13.24 2.99 18.79
CA GLY A 36 -13.46 2.62 17.40
C GLY A 36 -12.86 3.61 16.39
N GLU A 37 -11.88 4.43 16.80
CA GLU A 37 -11.18 5.34 15.89
C GLU A 37 -10.61 4.59 14.68
N PHE A 38 -10.78 5.16 13.49
CA PHE A 38 -10.37 4.57 12.20
C PHE A 38 -11.08 3.26 11.83
N SER A 39 -12.25 2.98 12.43
CA SER A 39 -13.08 1.86 12.03
C SER A 39 -13.81 2.13 10.71
N THR A 40 -14.35 1.06 10.11
CA THR A 40 -15.23 1.17 8.94
C THR A 40 -16.47 2.03 9.24
N GLY A 41 -17.01 1.95 10.47
CA GLY A 41 -18.13 2.78 10.89
C GLY A 41 -17.80 4.28 10.89
N GLU A 42 -16.61 4.67 11.38
CA GLU A 42 -16.17 6.07 11.33
C GLU A 42 -15.99 6.55 9.88
N LEU A 43 -15.45 5.71 9.01
CA LEU A 43 -15.32 6.03 7.59
C LEU A 43 -16.70 6.20 6.93
N ALA A 44 -17.65 5.31 7.22
CA ALA A 44 -19.01 5.40 6.68
C ALA A 44 -19.72 6.69 7.10
N LYS A 45 -19.57 7.10 8.36
CA LYS A 45 -20.10 8.40 8.83
C LYS A 45 -19.42 9.58 8.15
N LEU A 46 -18.09 9.55 8.04
CA LEU A 46 -17.31 10.59 7.39
C LEU A 46 -17.75 10.84 5.94
N LEU A 47 -18.01 9.76 5.21
CA LEU A 47 -18.44 9.81 3.81
C LEU A 47 -19.96 9.87 3.64
N ASN A 48 -20.73 9.88 4.75
CA ASN A 48 -22.19 9.76 4.74
C ASN A 48 -22.68 8.58 3.85
N ALA A 49 -21.93 7.47 3.88
CA ALA A 49 -22.19 6.30 3.05
C ALA A 49 -23.20 5.37 3.70
N PRO A 50 -24.18 4.83 2.95
CA PRO A 50 -25.03 3.77 3.45
C PRO A 50 -24.22 2.48 3.64
N VAL A 51 -24.52 1.74 4.69
CA VAL A 51 -23.80 0.54 5.09
C VAL A 51 -24.63 -0.71 4.81
N ILE A 52 -24.02 -1.70 4.17
CA ILE A 52 -24.53 -3.06 4.06
C ILE A 52 -23.69 -3.96 4.96
N LEU A 53 -24.33 -4.59 5.96
CA LEU A 53 -23.64 -5.51 6.85
C LEU A 53 -23.48 -6.88 6.21
N VAL A 54 -22.26 -7.40 6.15
CA VAL A 54 -22.00 -8.81 5.81
C VAL A 54 -21.86 -9.59 7.12
N VAL A 55 -22.82 -10.49 7.40
CA VAL A 55 -22.89 -11.23 8.65
C VAL A 55 -22.49 -12.69 8.44
N ASP A 56 -21.52 -13.13 9.19
CA ASP A 56 -21.12 -14.54 9.22
C ASP A 56 -22.19 -15.35 9.96
N CYS A 57 -22.82 -16.27 9.23
CA CYS A 57 -23.91 -17.09 9.72
C CYS A 57 -23.50 -18.52 10.07
N ASP A 58 -22.19 -18.81 10.21
CA ASP A 58 -21.75 -20.14 10.58
C ASP A 58 -22.25 -20.53 11.98
N LYS A 59 -23.05 -21.60 12.04
CA LYS A 59 -23.61 -22.18 13.27
C LYS A 59 -24.48 -21.20 14.14
N VAL A 60 -25.00 -20.13 13.54
CA VAL A 60 -25.91 -19.20 14.21
C VAL A 60 -27.27 -19.15 13.49
N THR A 61 -28.33 -18.79 14.22
CA THR A 61 -29.64 -18.52 13.65
C THR A 61 -30.16 -17.16 14.18
N ARG A 62 -31.07 -17.12 15.15
CA ARG A 62 -31.60 -15.88 15.73
C ARG A 62 -30.52 -14.99 16.36
N THR A 63 -29.36 -15.53 16.76
CA THR A 63 -28.24 -14.77 17.28
C THR A 63 -27.70 -13.78 16.21
N ALA A 64 -27.79 -14.09 14.90
CA ALA A 64 -27.45 -13.15 13.85
C ALA A 64 -28.28 -11.86 13.92
N ALA A 65 -29.59 -11.97 14.24
CA ALA A 65 -30.42 -10.79 14.43
C ALA A 65 -29.98 -9.94 15.64
N ALA A 66 -29.54 -10.59 16.74
CA ALA A 66 -29.00 -9.88 17.90
C ALA A 66 -27.69 -9.12 17.56
N MET A 67 -26.82 -9.71 16.73
CA MET A 67 -25.61 -9.05 16.25
C MET A 67 -25.94 -7.82 15.40
N VAL A 68 -26.85 -7.96 14.43
CA VAL A 68 -27.31 -6.86 13.56
C VAL A 68 -27.96 -5.74 14.38
N LEU A 69 -28.85 -6.11 15.33
CA LEU A 69 -29.49 -5.17 16.23
C LEU A 69 -28.46 -4.44 17.13
N GLY A 70 -27.45 -5.17 17.60
CA GLY A 70 -26.33 -4.60 18.35
C GLY A 70 -25.58 -3.57 17.53
N CYS A 71 -25.22 -3.89 16.30
CA CYS A 71 -24.56 -2.93 15.39
C CYS A 71 -25.40 -1.68 15.14
N ARG A 72 -26.70 -1.84 14.90
CA ARG A 72 -27.62 -0.71 14.68
C ARG A 72 -27.76 0.21 15.89
N ASN A 73 -27.75 -0.37 17.09
CA ASN A 73 -28.00 0.37 18.33
C ASN A 73 -26.72 0.95 18.96
N LEU A 74 -25.56 0.36 18.69
CA LEU A 74 -24.29 0.82 19.23
C LEU A 74 -23.94 2.22 18.73
N ASP A 75 -24.17 2.48 17.45
CA ASP A 75 -24.02 3.82 16.86
C ASP A 75 -25.22 4.13 15.95
N PRO A 76 -26.25 4.85 16.47
CA PRO A 76 -27.43 5.22 15.69
C PRO A 76 -27.18 6.21 14.56
N GLN A 77 -25.99 6.80 14.47
CA GLN A 77 -25.61 7.70 13.37
C GLN A 77 -25.22 6.94 12.10
N LEU A 78 -24.95 5.65 12.21
CA LEU A 78 -24.66 4.80 11.04
C LEU A 78 -25.93 4.50 10.25
N ASN A 79 -25.86 4.77 8.95
CA ASN A 79 -26.94 4.51 8.02
C ASN A 79 -26.90 3.05 7.51
N ILE A 80 -27.22 2.09 8.38
CA ILE A 80 -27.28 0.66 8.00
C ILE A 80 -28.57 0.40 7.23
N ARG A 81 -28.47 -0.04 5.96
CA ARG A 81 -29.56 -0.16 5.00
C ARG A 81 -29.94 -1.59 4.63
N GLY A 82 -29.10 -2.56 4.97
CA GLY A 82 -29.38 -3.95 4.67
C GLY A 82 -28.32 -4.91 5.17
N VAL A 83 -28.59 -6.19 4.99
CA VAL A 83 -27.72 -7.28 5.46
C VAL A 83 -27.51 -8.29 4.35
N ILE A 84 -26.29 -8.79 4.22
CA ILE A 84 -25.95 -9.98 3.41
C ILE A 84 -25.55 -11.09 4.39
N LEU A 85 -26.20 -12.25 4.24
CA LEU A 85 -25.89 -13.44 5.03
C LEU A 85 -24.75 -14.21 4.36
N SER A 86 -23.67 -14.46 5.06
CA SER A 86 -22.53 -15.23 4.56
C SER A 86 -22.43 -16.59 5.26
N ARG A 87 -21.90 -17.61 4.59
CA ARG A 87 -21.67 -18.99 5.06
C ARG A 87 -22.92 -19.70 5.58
N VAL A 88 -24.03 -19.51 4.90
CA VAL A 88 -25.31 -20.15 5.22
C VAL A 88 -25.27 -21.63 4.85
N SER A 89 -25.77 -22.51 5.73
CA SER A 89 -25.71 -23.97 5.53
C SER A 89 -26.79 -24.55 4.63
N GLY A 90 -27.84 -23.78 4.28
CA GLY A 90 -28.93 -24.21 3.40
C GLY A 90 -30.18 -23.34 3.48
N SER A 91 -31.20 -23.62 2.67
CA SER A 91 -32.39 -22.80 2.50
C SER A 91 -33.20 -22.61 3.81
N ARG A 92 -33.40 -23.67 4.57
CA ARG A 92 -34.09 -23.57 5.88
C ARG A 92 -33.36 -22.65 6.86
N HIS A 93 -32.01 -22.76 6.88
CA HIS A 93 -31.15 -21.91 7.71
C HIS A 93 -31.25 -20.45 7.29
N ALA A 94 -31.19 -20.19 5.98
CA ALA A 94 -31.38 -18.86 5.39
C ALA A 94 -32.73 -18.25 5.82
N THR A 95 -33.82 -19.00 5.67
CA THR A 95 -35.15 -18.53 5.98
C THR A 95 -35.28 -18.12 7.45
N VAL A 96 -34.77 -18.94 8.38
CA VAL A 96 -34.86 -18.65 9.83
C VAL A 96 -34.08 -17.38 10.18
N ILE A 97 -32.87 -17.21 9.62
CA ILE A 97 -32.04 -16.02 9.88
C ILE A 97 -32.68 -14.78 9.27
N ARG A 98 -33.12 -14.85 7.99
CA ARG A 98 -33.82 -13.77 7.31
C ARG A 98 -35.00 -13.27 8.12
N GLN A 99 -35.93 -14.16 8.49
CA GLN A 99 -37.10 -13.81 9.29
C GLN A 99 -36.71 -13.14 10.61
N ALA A 100 -35.70 -13.69 11.29
CA ALA A 100 -35.24 -13.09 12.55
C ALA A 100 -34.66 -11.68 12.38
N ILE A 101 -33.87 -11.44 11.33
CA ILE A 101 -33.29 -10.10 11.08
C ILE A 101 -34.39 -9.11 10.69
N GLU A 102 -35.27 -9.49 9.75
CA GLU A 102 -36.35 -8.63 9.28
C GLU A 102 -37.35 -8.29 10.44
N GLU A 103 -37.68 -9.26 11.31
CA GLU A 103 -38.59 -9.06 12.43
C GLU A 103 -37.95 -8.23 13.56
N TYR A 104 -36.72 -8.57 14.00
CA TYR A 104 -36.14 -7.95 15.19
C TYR A 104 -35.26 -6.76 14.92
N ALA A 105 -34.52 -6.77 13.79
CA ALA A 105 -33.66 -5.66 13.44
C ALA A 105 -34.30 -4.69 12.43
N GLY A 106 -35.40 -5.05 11.76
CA GLY A 106 -36.11 -4.19 10.81
C GLY A 106 -35.31 -3.83 9.60
N LEU A 107 -34.35 -4.67 9.18
CA LEU A 107 -33.47 -4.46 8.04
C LEU A 107 -33.70 -5.55 6.98
N PRO A 108 -33.74 -5.19 5.68
CA PRO A 108 -33.88 -6.17 4.61
C PRO A 108 -32.62 -7.04 4.50
N VAL A 109 -32.82 -8.33 4.16
CA VAL A 109 -31.72 -9.22 3.78
C VAL A 109 -31.56 -9.18 2.26
N LEU A 110 -30.51 -8.52 1.80
CA LEU A 110 -30.21 -8.24 0.39
C LEU A 110 -29.31 -9.31 -0.27
N GLY A 111 -29.02 -10.37 0.43
CA GLY A 111 -28.26 -11.48 -0.14
C GLY A 111 -28.11 -12.64 0.82
N THR A 112 -27.89 -13.83 0.26
CA THR A 112 -27.67 -15.06 1.03
C THR A 112 -26.62 -15.92 0.33
N VAL A 113 -25.40 -15.87 0.81
CA VAL A 113 -24.27 -16.60 0.25
C VAL A 113 -24.06 -17.89 1.04
N PRO A 114 -24.14 -19.06 0.38
CA PRO A 114 -23.95 -20.35 1.06
C PRO A 114 -22.50 -20.54 1.51
N ARG A 115 -22.28 -21.51 2.41
CA ARG A 115 -20.93 -22.00 2.69
C ARG A 115 -20.37 -22.65 1.45
N MET A 116 -19.22 -22.18 0.99
CA MET A 116 -18.52 -22.70 -0.18
C MET A 116 -17.22 -23.39 0.29
N THR A 117 -16.94 -24.57 -0.26
CA THR A 117 -15.72 -25.34 0.02
C THR A 117 -14.65 -25.13 -1.05
N ASP A 118 -15.08 -24.83 -2.28
CA ASP A 118 -14.20 -24.75 -3.45
C ASP A 118 -14.14 -23.30 -3.99
N LEU A 119 -13.54 -22.42 -3.20
CA LEU A 119 -13.27 -21.07 -3.65
C LEU A 119 -11.92 -21.01 -4.37
N PRO A 120 -11.85 -20.42 -5.56
CA PRO A 120 -10.60 -20.29 -6.31
C PRO A 120 -9.69 -19.19 -5.73
N PHE A 121 -10.00 -18.70 -4.54
CA PHE A 121 -9.22 -17.66 -3.87
C PHE A 121 -8.16 -18.29 -2.98
N THR A 122 -6.93 -18.28 -3.45
CA THR A 122 -5.79 -18.71 -2.65
C THR A 122 -5.40 -17.61 -1.66
N GLN A 123 -5.18 -18.00 -0.41
CA GLN A 123 -4.75 -17.09 0.66
C GLN A 123 -3.28 -17.31 1.00
N ARG A 124 -2.59 -16.22 1.33
CA ARG A 124 -1.27 -16.21 1.97
C ARG A 124 -1.39 -15.68 3.40
N HIS A 125 -0.28 -15.72 4.13
CA HIS A 125 -0.20 -15.19 5.50
C HIS A 125 -0.55 -13.69 5.63
N LEU A 126 -0.45 -12.90 4.54
CA LEU A 126 -0.83 -11.49 4.48
C LEU A 126 -2.19 -11.23 3.80
N GLY A 127 -2.91 -12.26 3.41
CA GLY A 127 -4.20 -12.15 2.72
C GLY A 127 -4.25 -12.89 1.39
N LEU A 128 -5.04 -12.40 0.42
CA LEU A 128 -5.14 -13.01 -0.91
C LEU A 128 -3.85 -12.85 -1.71
N ILE A 129 -3.60 -13.81 -2.62
CA ILE A 129 -2.52 -13.67 -3.60
C ILE A 129 -2.89 -12.53 -4.56
N PRO A 130 -1.97 -11.57 -4.79
CA PRO A 130 -2.21 -10.48 -5.72
C PRO A 130 -2.47 -10.97 -7.16
N PRO A 131 -3.35 -10.29 -7.94
CA PRO A 131 -3.73 -10.74 -9.29
C PRO A 131 -2.56 -11.08 -10.23
N PRO A 132 -1.45 -10.32 -10.28
CA PRO A 132 -0.31 -10.65 -11.15
C PRO A 132 0.40 -11.96 -10.81
N GLU A 133 0.19 -12.50 -9.62
CA GLU A 133 0.76 -13.77 -9.18
C GLU A 133 -0.27 -14.93 -9.19
N HIS A 134 -1.52 -14.63 -9.50
CA HIS A 134 -2.61 -15.61 -9.45
C HIS A 134 -2.93 -16.10 -10.86
N ASP A 135 -2.44 -17.28 -11.23
CA ASP A 135 -2.64 -17.87 -12.57
C ASP A 135 -4.13 -18.01 -12.96
N ALA A 136 -5.01 -18.13 -11.98
CA ALA A 136 -6.45 -18.25 -12.17
C ALA A 136 -7.21 -16.97 -11.73
N ALA A 137 -6.58 -15.80 -11.71
CA ALA A 137 -7.22 -14.55 -11.23
C ALA A 137 -8.52 -14.24 -12.00
N GLN A 138 -8.53 -14.36 -13.31
CA GLN A 138 -9.73 -14.15 -14.13
C GLN A 138 -10.83 -15.13 -13.77
N HIS A 139 -10.51 -16.42 -13.65
CA HIS A 139 -11.50 -17.44 -13.24
C HIS A 139 -12.05 -17.18 -11.83
N ALA A 140 -11.21 -16.68 -10.90
CA ALA A 140 -11.66 -16.29 -9.56
C ALA A 140 -12.63 -15.10 -9.62
N LEU A 141 -12.36 -14.10 -10.44
CA LEU A 141 -13.24 -12.96 -10.67
C LEU A 141 -14.57 -13.38 -11.32
N ASP A 142 -14.52 -14.19 -12.36
CA ASP A 142 -15.72 -14.72 -13.03
C ASP A 142 -16.60 -15.50 -12.03
N ARG A 143 -15.96 -16.34 -11.21
CA ARG A 143 -16.66 -17.10 -10.16
C ARG A 143 -17.28 -16.19 -9.10
N ALA A 144 -16.59 -15.11 -8.68
CA ALA A 144 -17.14 -14.13 -7.76
C ALA A 144 -18.35 -13.39 -8.36
N GLY A 145 -18.28 -13.04 -9.65
CA GLY A 145 -19.39 -12.46 -10.41
C GLY A 145 -20.62 -13.35 -10.42
N MET A 146 -20.46 -14.63 -10.76
CA MET A 146 -21.56 -15.62 -10.73
C MET A 146 -22.18 -15.74 -9.32
N ILE A 147 -21.34 -15.79 -8.27
CA ILE A 147 -21.84 -15.84 -6.89
C ILE A 147 -22.65 -14.58 -6.55
N ALA A 148 -22.20 -13.43 -7.01
CA ALA A 148 -22.92 -12.18 -6.78
C ALA A 148 -24.28 -12.19 -7.49
N GLU A 149 -24.33 -12.59 -8.76
CA GLU A 149 -25.56 -12.69 -9.55
C GLU A 149 -26.57 -13.70 -8.96
N ASP A 150 -26.08 -14.85 -8.50
CA ASP A 150 -26.93 -15.93 -7.98
C ASP A 150 -27.43 -15.68 -6.54
N CYS A 151 -26.64 -14.96 -5.74
CA CYS A 151 -26.85 -14.91 -4.28
C CYS A 151 -27.24 -13.53 -3.75
N LEU A 152 -27.05 -12.45 -4.51
CA LEU A 152 -27.30 -11.09 -4.07
C LEU A 152 -28.46 -10.44 -4.82
N ASP A 153 -29.21 -9.60 -4.12
CA ASP A 153 -30.23 -8.72 -4.71
C ASP A 153 -29.56 -7.45 -5.28
N ILE A 154 -28.94 -7.60 -6.44
CA ILE A 154 -28.18 -6.53 -7.10
C ILE A 154 -29.02 -5.27 -7.32
N PRO A 155 -30.31 -5.34 -7.79
CA PRO A 155 -31.14 -4.15 -7.96
C PRO A 155 -31.31 -3.36 -6.66
N ASN A 156 -31.60 -4.01 -5.55
CA ASN A 156 -31.79 -3.34 -4.26
C ASN A 156 -30.45 -2.86 -3.66
N LEU A 157 -29.34 -3.56 -3.90
CA LEU A 157 -28.00 -3.07 -3.51
C LEU A 157 -27.64 -1.79 -4.27
N LEU A 158 -27.91 -1.72 -5.56
CA LEU A 158 -27.73 -0.51 -6.35
C LEU A 158 -28.63 0.63 -5.88
N ALA A 159 -29.91 0.35 -5.61
CA ALA A 159 -30.85 1.34 -5.04
C ALA A 159 -30.36 1.91 -3.68
N VAL A 160 -29.73 1.09 -2.85
CA VAL A 160 -29.08 1.56 -1.62
C VAL A 160 -27.92 2.52 -1.95
N GLY A 161 -27.08 2.18 -2.90
CA GLY A 161 -25.98 3.05 -3.37
C GLY A 161 -26.49 4.37 -3.92
N GLU A 162 -27.53 4.34 -4.77
CA GLU A 162 -28.18 5.51 -5.37
C GLU A 162 -28.89 6.39 -4.32
N SER A 163 -29.26 5.83 -3.16
CA SER A 163 -29.84 6.59 -2.04
C SER A 163 -28.83 7.42 -1.26
N ALA A 164 -27.52 7.24 -1.51
CA ALA A 164 -26.48 8.07 -0.92
C ALA A 164 -26.62 9.53 -1.41
N ALA A 165 -26.24 10.47 -0.53
CA ALA A 165 -26.21 11.88 -0.95
C ALA A 165 -25.20 12.03 -2.10
N PRO A 166 -25.52 12.85 -3.13
CA PRO A 166 -24.59 13.11 -4.21
C PRO A 166 -23.25 13.65 -3.66
N TRP A 167 -22.16 13.05 -4.11
CA TRP A 167 -20.84 13.48 -3.71
C TRP A 167 -20.35 14.61 -4.64
N SER A 168 -19.99 15.76 -4.08
CA SER A 168 -19.44 16.87 -4.86
C SER A 168 -17.94 16.70 -5.02
N VAL A 169 -17.49 16.46 -6.25
CA VAL A 169 -16.07 16.30 -6.60
C VAL A 169 -15.31 17.64 -6.56
N ASP A 170 -16.03 18.78 -6.64
CA ASP A 170 -15.43 20.12 -6.74
C ASP A 170 -14.89 20.68 -5.41
N ALA A 171 -15.05 19.97 -4.31
CA ALA A 171 -14.75 20.49 -2.98
C ALA A 171 -13.24 20.61 -2.66
N PHE A 172 -12.37 19.99 -3.46
CA PHE A 172 -10.93 19.98 -3.16
C PHE A 172 -10.09 20.33 -4.38
N PRO A 173 -9.48 21.52 -4.42
CA PRO A 173 -8.56 21.88 -5.49
C PRO A 173 -7.41 20.88 -5.55
N ASN A 174 -6.99 20.53 -6.75
CA ASN A 174 -5.76 19.75 -6.97
C ASN A 174 -4.61 20.45 -6.22
N PRO A 175 -3.71 19.69 -5.56
CA PRO A 175 -2.55 20.31 -4.94
C PRO A 175 -1.82 21.13 -6.00
N GLU A 176 -1.28 22.26 -5.55
CA GLU A 176 -0.49 23.18 -6.36
C GLU A 176 0.36 22.39 -7.35
N GLN A 177 0.10 22.60 -8.62
CA GLN A 177 0.97 22.11 -9.68
C GLN A 177 2.27 22.90 -9.49
N ASP A 178 3.22 22.28 -8.82
CA ASP A 178 4.57 22.82 -8.68
C ASP A 178 5.06 23.18 -10.09
N GLU A 179 5.78 24.30 -10.21
CA GLU A 179 6.30 24.81 -11.49
C GLU A 179 6.90 23.65 -12.28
N ARG A 180 6.22 23.27 -13.35
CA ARG A 180 6.70 22.25 -14.29
C ARG A 180 7.97 22.79 -14.89
N GLY A 181 9.12 22.29 -14.45
CA GLY A 181 10.39 22.55 -15.14
C GLY A 181 10.25 22.11 -16.61
N ASN A 182 11.01 22.72 -17.50
CA ASN A 182 10.91 22.54 -18.96
C ASN A 182 11.09 21.07 -19.44
N GLU A 183 11.61 20.18 -18.61
CA GLU A 183 11.75 18.75 -18.93
C GLU A 183 11.21 17.86 -17.80
N PRO A 184 10.40 16.83 -18.12
CA PRO A 184 9.86 15.92 -17.13
C PRO A 184 10.96 15.07 -16.48
N ILE A 185 10.94 14.96 -15.14
CA ILE A 185 11.80 14.07 -14.37
C ILE A 185 11.33 12.62 -14.57
N THR A 186 12.27 11.70 -14.79
CA THR A 186 11.96 10.29 -14.93
C THR A 186 12.19 9.56 -13.60
N ILE A 187 11.12 9.00 -13.05
CA ILE A 187 11.18 8.18 -11.84
C ILE A 187 10.94 6.72 -12.21
N GLY A 188 11.93 5.87 -11.95
CA GLY A 188 11.77 4.42 -12.04
C GLY A 188 10.95 3.90 -10.87
N VAL A 189 10.04 2.98 -11.14
CA VAL A 189 9.26 2.26 -10.11
C VAL A 189 9.45 0.78 -10.36
N ILE A 190 10.08 0.06 -9.41
CA ILE A 190 10.20 -1.39 -9.55
C ILE A 190 8.84 -2.02 -9.27
N LYS A 191 8.21 -2.59 -10.30
CA LYS A 191 6.88 -3.17 -10.22
C LYS A 191 6.79 -4.47 -11.01
N ASP A 192 6.70 -5.57 -10.29
CA ASP A 192 6.54 -6.93 -10.82
C ASP A 192 5.94 -7.84 -9.74
N SER A 193 5.96 -9.17 -9.92
CA SER A 193 5.38 -10.10 -8.94
C SER A 193 6.09 -10.11 -7.57
N ALA A 194 7.28 -9.53 -7.44
CA ALA A 194 7.95 -9.36 -6.15
C ALA A 194 7.61 -8.05 -5.45
N PHE A 195 7.23 -7.00 -6.22
CA PHE A 195 7.00 -5.64 -5.72
C PHE A 195 5.68 -5.08 -6.24
N GLN A 196 4.61 -5.21 -5.45
CA GLN A 196 3.24 -4.88 -5.86
C GLN A 196 2.54 -3.90 -4.93
N PHE A 197 3.09 -3.63 -3.74
CA PHE A 197 2.44 -2.78 -2.75
C PHE A 197 2.80 -1.33 -2.98
N TYR A 198 1.96 -0.67 -3.75
CA TYR A 198 2.00 0.76 -4.01
C TYR A 198 0.62 1.35 -3.75
N TYR A 199 0.57 2.43 -2.99
CA TYR A 199 -0.61 3.28 -3.01
C TYR A 199 -0.68 3.98 -4.36
N SER A 200 -1.82 3.91 -5.06
CA SER A 200 -2.03 4.63 -6.33
C SER A 200 -1.77 6.12 -6.17
N GLU A 201 -2.17 6.68 -5.04
CA GLU A 201 -1.98 8.09 -4.69
C GLU A 201 -0.50 8.49 -4.59
N ASN A 202 0.39 7.56 -4.27
CA ASN A 202 1.84 7.83 -4.28
C ASN A 202 2.34 8.05 -5.70
N LEU A 203 1.94 7.20 -6.64
CA LEU A 203 2.31 7.33 -8.05
C LEU A 203 1.66 8.56 -8.68
N GLU A 204 0.40 8.81 -8.35
CA GLU A 204 -0.32 10.01 -8.78
C GLU A 204 0.33 11.28 -8.23
N ALA A 205 0.73 11.32 -6.96
CA ALA A 205 1.38 12.48 -6.37
C ALA A 205 2.72 12.82 -7.02
N LEU A 206 3.46 11.82 -7.52
CA LEU A 206 4.67 12.01 -8.31
C LEU A 206 4.32 12.53 -9.72
N SER A 207 3.32 11.93 -10.38
CA SER A 207 2.88 12.31 -11.72
C SER A 207 2.29 13.73 -11.77
N ASP A 208 1.47 14.10 -10.76
CA ASP A 208 0.88 15.44 -10.62
C ASP A 208 1.96 16.54 -10.55
N ARG A 209 3.15 16.20 -10.03
CA ARG A 209 4.31 17.10 -9.96
C ARG A 209 5.22 17.04 -11.19
N GLY A 210 4.73 16.43 -12.27
CA GLY A 210 5.41 16.39 -13.57
C GLY A 210 6.45 15.28 -13.72
N ALA A 211 6.43 14.24 -12.86
CA ALA A 211 7.27 13.08 -13.07
C ALA A 211 6.70 12.16 -14.16
N LYS A 212 7.58 11.67 -15.02
CA LYS A 212 7.31 10.51 -15.87
C LYS A 212 7.63 9.24 -15.09
N ILE A 213 6.62 8.42 -14.83
CA ILE A 213 6.81 7.12 -14.18
C ILE A 213 7.20 6.09 -15.23
N VAL A 214 8.24 5.30 -14.94
CA VAL A 214 8.71 4.16 -15.75
C VAL A 214 8.67 2.92 -14.87
N GLU A 215 7.76 2.00 -15.17
CA GLU A 215 7.70 0.70 -14.49
C GLU A 215 8.86 -0.18 -14.95
N ILE A 216 9.52 -0.85 -14.00
CA ILE A 216 10.75 -1.63 -14.19
C ILE A 216 10.55 -2.98 -13.51
N SER A 217 10.91 -4.06 -14.19
CA SER A 217 10.87 -5.40 -13.58
C SER A 217 12.26 -5.85 -13.13
N ALA A 218 12.45 -6.00 -11.81
CA ALA A 218 13.67 -6.59 -11.26
C ALA A 218 13.83 -8.08 -11.61
N LEU A 219 12.73 -8.74 -11.96
CA LEU A 219 12.69 -10.15 -12.34
C LEU A 219 13.01 -10.38 -13.83
N ALA A 220 12.70 -9.43 -14.70
CA ALA A 220 12.79 -9.62 -16.15
C ALA A 220 13.94 -8.82 -16.81
N GLU A 221 14.18 -7.59 -16.36
CA GLU A 221 15.19 -6.72 -16.97
C GLU A 221 16.61 -7.11 -16.54
N LYS A 222 17.58 -6.85 -17.42
CA LYS A 222 19.00 -7.17 -17.17
C LYS A 222 19.77 -6.02 -16.53
N SER A 223 19.28 -4.81 -16.64
CA SER A 223 19.90 -3.63 -16.06
C SER A 223 18.87 -2.57 -15.72
N LEU A 224 19.17 -1.75 -14.71
CA LEU A 224 18.36 -0.58 -14.39
C LEU A 224 18.45 0.42 -15.55
N PRO A 225 17.32 0.87 -16.13
CA PRO A 225 17.30 1.91 -17.14
C PRO A 225 17.76 3.26 -16.57
N ASP A 226 18.03 4.22 -17.45
CA ASP A 226 18.43 5.56 -17.04
C ASP A 226 17.23 6.33 -16.46
N VAL A 227 17.27 6.61 -15.16
CA VAL A 227 16.24 7.31 -14.40
C VAL A 227 16.88 8.35 -13.48
N ASP A 228 16.10 9.35 -13.06
CA ASP A 228 16.59 10.43 -12.19
C ASP A 228 16.42 10.12 -10.69
N ALA A 229 15.49 9.24 -10.37
CA ALA A 229 15.31 8.63 -9.05
C ALA A 229 14.63 7.27 -9.19
N LEU A 230 14.69 6.47 -8.12
CA LEU A 230 14.06 5.16 -8.04
C LEU A 230 13.16 5.08 -6.81
N TYR A 231 11.93 4.60 -7.00
CA TYR A 231 11.01 4.22 -5.94
C TYR A 231 10.79 2.71 -5.97
N ILE A 232 11.05 2.04 -4.84
CA ILE A 232 10.85 0.61 -4.67
C ILE A 232 9.85 0.41 -3.53
N GLY A 233 8.62 0.05 -3.87
CA GLY A 233 7.57 -0.20 -2.90
C GLY A 233 7.70 -1.53 -2.18
N GLY A 234 6.67 -1.86 -1.42
CA GLY A 234 6.56 -3.15 -0.77
C GLY A 234 6.17 -4.28 -1.70
N GLY A 235 6.09 -5.47 -1.16
CA GLY A 235 5.72 -6.68 -1.87
C GLY A 235 6.16 -7.93 -1.12
N PHE A 236 6.32 -9.01 -1.87
CA PHE A 236 6.71 -10.32 -1.36
C PHE A 236 8.03 -10.80 -2.01
N PRO A 237 9.17 -10.11 -1.77
CA PRO A 237 10.44 -10.53 -2.34
C PRO A 237 10.84 -11.95 -1.92
N GLU A 238 10.38 -12.41 -0.76
CA GLU A 238 10.61 -13.77 -0.27
C GLU A 238 10.00 -14.84 -1.16
N THR A 239 8.86 -14.58 -1.81
CA THR A 239 8.22 -15.55 -2.71
C THR A 239 8.93 -15.67 -4.05
N GLN A 240 9.72 -14.67 -4.41
CA GLN A 240 10.49 -14.56 -5.64
C GLN A 240 12.01 -14.56 -5.37
N ALA A 241 12.43 -14.91 -4.15
CA ALA A 241 13.82 -14.75 -3.70
C ALA A 241 14.83 -15.45 -4.62
N GLY A 242 14.51 -16.66 -5.07
CA GLY A 242 15.36 -17.39 -6.04
C GLY A 242 15.53 -16.63 -7.35
N ARG A 243 14.44 -16.16 -7.96
CA ARG A 243 14.47 -15.42 -9.23
C ARG A 243 15.20 -14.07 -9.10
N LEU A 244 14.96 -13.35 -8.00
CA LEU A 244 15.67 -12.10 -7.69
C LEU A 244 17.17 -12.36 -7.51
N ALA A 245 17.54 -13.43 -6.82
CA ALA A 245 18.93 -13.84 -6.62
C ALA A 245 19.63 -14.25 -7.93
N GLU A 246 18.95 -14.97 -8.81
CA GLU A 246 19.45 -15.40 -10.12
C GLU A 246 19.70 -14.21 -11.07
N ASN A 247 18.93 -13.14 -10.97
CA ASN A 247 19.12 -11.95 -11.81
C ASN A 247 20.27 -11.07 -11.30
N ALA A 248 21.49 -11.64 -11.24
CA ALA A 248 22.69 -10.95 -10.78
C ALA A 248 23.00 -9.68 -11.59
N SER A 249 22.71 -9.69 -12.89
CA SER A 249 22.94 -8.54 -13.79
C SER A 249 22.16 -7.31 -13.35
N PHE A 250 20.87 -7.45 -13.06
CA PHE A 250 20.04 -6.35 -12.58
C PHE A 250 20.46 -5.88 -11.18
N ARG A 251 20.70 -6.83 -10.25
CA ARG A 251 21.17 -6.51 -8.88
C ARG A 251 22.45 -5.67 -8.89
N LEU A 252 23.44 -6.08 -9.69
CA LEU A 252 24.71 -5.34 -9.81
C LEU A 252 24.52 -3.98 -10.46
N SER A 253 23.65 -3.87 -11.47
CA SER A 253 23.30 -2.60 -12.11
C SER A 253 22.64 -1.63 -11.10
N LEU A 254 21.73 -2.12 -10.28
CA LEU A 254 21.09 -1.35 -9.22
C LEU A 254 22.09 -0.88 -8.16
N LYS A 255 22.96 -1.77 -7.68
CA LYS A 255 24.05 -1.42 -6.75
C LYS A 255 24.95 -0.34 -7.32
N ALA A 256 25.42 -0.52 -8.55
CA ALA A 256 26.27 0.46 -9.20
C ALA A 256 25.57 1.81 -9.41
N ALA A 257 24.25 1.84 -9.66
CA ALA A 257 23.49 3.09 -9.75
C ALA A 257 23.42 3.79 -8.38
N ALA A 258 23.16 3.05 -7.30
CA ALA A 258 23.18 3.55 -5.93
C ALA A 258 24.54 4.16 -5.56
N GLU A 259 25.65 3.45 -5.86
CA GLU A 259 27.02 3.91 -5.61
C GLU A 259 27.37 5.18 -6.41
N ARG A 260 26.78 5.36 -7.59
CA ARG A 260 26.89 6.61 -8.37
C ARG A 260 26.02 7.75 -7.87
N GLY A 261 25.24 7.53 -6.80
CA GLY A 261 24.43 8.53 -6.13
C GLY A 261 23.01 8.69 -6.66
N LEU A 262 22.48 7.68 -7.38
CA LEU A 262 21.06 7.68 -7.74
C LEU A 262 20.19 7.79 -6.46
N PRO A 263 19.26 8.76 -6.38
CA PRO A 263 18.31 8.83 -5.27
C PRO A 263 17.39 7.61 -5.30
N ILE A 264 17.32 6.89 -4.18
CA ILE A 264 16.47 5.69 -4.03
C ILE A 264 15.65 5.82 -2.75
N TYR A 265 14.33 5.76 -2.90
CA TYR A 265 13.39 5.63 -1.79
C TYR A 265 12.80 4.24 -1.82
N ALA A 266 12.88 3.48 -0.71
CA ALA A 266 12.42 2.10 -0.67
C ALA A 266 11.64 1.75 0.60
N GLU A 267 10.58 0.96 0.44
CA GLU A 267 9.67 0.53 1.49
C GLU A 267 9.63 -1.00 1.59
N CYS A 268 9.69 -1.54 2.80
CA CYS A 268 9.43 -2.94 3.16
C CYS A 268 10.13 -3.95 2.23
N GLY A 269 9.43 -4.54 1.27
CA GLY A 269 10.02 -5.45 0.28
C GLY A 269 11.17 -4.83 -0.50
N GLY A 270 11.05 -3.54 -0.87
CA GLY A 270 12.12 -2.78 -1.52
C GLY A 270 13.34 -2.59 -0.62
N PHE A 271 13.14 -2.37 0.68
CA PHE A 271 14.22 -2.30 1.65
C PHE A 271 14.97 -3.64 1.75
N ILE A 272 14.23 -4.76 1.81
CA ILE A 272 14.82 -6.10 1.83
C ILE A 272 15.66 -6.33 0.57
N TYR A 273 15.16 -5.94 -0.61
CA TYR A 273 15.86 -6.12 -1.87
C TYR A 273 17.14 -5.28 -2.00
N LEU A 274 17.18 -4.10 -1.36
CA LEU A 274 18.39 -3.27 -1.32
C LEU A 274 19.48 -3.84 -0.40
N GLY A 275 19.15 -4.75 0.50
CA GLY A 275 20.10 -5.41 1.39
C GLY A 275 21.09 -6.32 0.68
N GLU A 276 21.99 -6.92 1.46
CA GLU A 276 22.99 -7.88 0.97
C GLU A 276 22.36 -9.24 0.69
N SER A 277 21.45 -9.67 1.57
CA SER A 277 20.84 -10.99 1.47
C SER A 277 19.54 -11.13 2.26
N LEU A 278 18.74 -12.11 1.86
CA LEU A 278 17.55 -12.59 2.55
C LEU A 278 17.73 -14.08 2.89
N THR A 279 17.57 -14.43 4.17
CA THR A 279 17.56 -15.82 4.63
C THR A 279 16.13 -16.29 4.88
N ILE A 280 15.75 -17.44 4.34
CA ILE A 280 14.44 -18.08 4.47
C ILE A 280 14.65 -19.52 4.91
N GLY A 281 14.37 -19.86 6.16
CA GLY A 281 14.78 -21.13 6.74
C GLY A 281 16.30 -21.29 6.64
N ASP A 282 16.76 -22.36 6.01
CA ASP A 282 18.19 -22.62 5.79
C ASP A 282 18.72 -22.06 4.47
N ALA A 283 17.85 -21.51 3.62
CA ALA A 283 18.22 -20.99 2.31
C ALA A 283 18.65 -19.53 2.39
N HIS A 284 19.73 -19.19 1.67
CA HIS A 284 20.32 -17.86 1.65
C HIS A 284 20.30 -17.31 0.22
N TYR A 285 19.66 -16.16 0.04
CA TYR A 285 19.45 -15.53 -1.26
C TYR A 285 20.17 -14.17 -1.31
N PRO A 286 21.17 -14.00 -2.21
CA PRO A 286 21.79 -12.69 -2.39
C PRO A 286 20.79 -11.71 -2.97
N MET A 287 20.75 -10.51 -2.39
CA MET A 287 19.98 -9.36 -2.84
C MET A 287 20.89 -8.34 -3.54
N SER A 288 20.48 -7.08 -3.71
CA SER A 288 21.29 -6.13 -4.50
C SER A 288 22.60 -5.72 -3.84
N GLY A 289 22.68 -5.73 -2.51
CA GLY A 289 23.86 -5.30 -1.75
C GLY A 289 24.14 -3.80 -1.85
N ALA A 290 23.14 -2.98 -2.17
CA ALA A 290 23.25 -1.52 -2.15
C ALA A 290 23.31 -0.97 -0.71
N LEU A 291 22.67 -1.66 0.22
CA LEU A 291 22.70 -1.38 1.65
C LEU A 291 23.43 -2.50 2.42
N PRO A 292 24.25 -2.17 3.43
CA PRO A 292 25.04 -3.13 4.20
C PRO A 292 24.20 -3.75 5.33
N VAL A 293 23.11 -4.42 4.96
CA VAL A 293 22.15 -5.03 5.86
C VAL A 293 21.68 -6.37 5.29
N SER A 294 21.53 -7.37 6.15
CA SER A 294 20.95 -8.67 5.79
C SER A 294 19.68 -8.94 6.60
N PHE A 295 18.79 -9.74 6.01
CA PHE A 295 17.48 -10.01 6.58
C PHE A 295 17.23 -11.49 6.78
N SER A 296 16.37 -11.81 7.76
CA SER A 296 15.82 -13.15 7.99
C SER A 296 14.31 -13.10 7.96
N MET A 297 13.69 -14.04 7.25
CA MET A 297 12.24 -14.25 7.26
C MET A 297 11.85 -15.04 8.49
N GLU A 298 10.85 -14.56 9.22
CA GLU A 298 10.35 -15.17 10.44
C GLU A 298 8.94 -15.74 10.24
N HIS A 299 8.52 -16.66 11.13
CA HIS A 299 7.19 -17.27 11.07
C HIS A 299 6.08 -16.38 11.65
N ARG A 300 6.43 -15.33 12.37
CA ARG A 300 5.49 -14.39 12.98
C ARG A 300 5.79 -12.97 12.51
N PRO A 301 4.76 -12.10 12.42
CA PRO A 301 4.98 -10.70 12.13
C PRO A 301 6.00 -10.08 13.10
N GLN A 302 6.95 -9.34 12.57
CA GLN A 302 7.97 -8.60 13.33
C GLN A 302 7.54 -7.16 13.57
N GLY A 303 6.78 -6.56 12.65
CA GLY A 303 6.10 -5.29 12.80
C GLY A 303 4.70 -5.39 12.20
N HIS A 304 3.71 -4.79 12.87
CA HIS A 304 2.33 -4.77 12.38
C HIS A 304 1.55 -3.60 12.98
N GLY A 305 0.97 -2.77 12.12
CA GLY A 305 0.07 -1.69 12.49
C GLY A 305 0.61 -0.31 12.13
N TYR A 306 0.12 0.72 12.85
CA TYR A 306 0.56 2.09 12.61
C TYR A 306 1.90 2.38 13.28
N ILE A 307 2.81 3.00 12.51
CA ILE A 307 4.11 3.46 12.98
C ILE A 307 4.19 4.98 12.90
N THR A 308 4.79 5.60 13.91
CA THR A 308 5.09 7.04 13.91
C THR A 308 6.59 7.22 14.11
N LEU A 309 7.20 7.96 13.20
CA LEU A 309 8.62 8.23 13.14
C LEU A 309 8.90 9.71 13.33
N GLU A 310 10.03 10.02 13.94
CA GLU A 310 10.62 11.36 13.96
C GLU A 310 11.99 11.32 13.29
N VAL A 311 12.14 12.14 12.26
CA VAL A 311 13.42 12.31 11.56
C VAL A 311 14.35 13.10 12.46
N ASP A 312 15.43 12.48 12.95
CA ASP A 312 16.37 13.07 13.90
C ASP A 312 17.79 13.24 13.33
N ARG A 313 18.03 12.78 12.09
CA ARG A 313 19.33 12.94 11.40
C ARG A 313 19.14 13.39 9.96
N GLN A 314 20.14 14.10 9.44
CA GLN A 314 20.19 14.48 8.02
C GLN A 314 20.08 13.24 7.13
N ASN A 315 19.22 13.30 6.11
CA ASN A 315 18.97 12.22 5.18
C ASN A 315 18.58 12.80 3.79
N PRO A 316 18.49 11.95 2.74
CA PRO A 316 18.25 12.43 1.39
C PRO A 316 16.91 13.13 1.15
N PHE A 317 15.85 12.79 1.91
CA PHE A 317 14.48 13.14 1.53
C PHE A 317 13.75 14.00 2.56
N PHE A 318 13.93 13.77 3.85
CA PHE A 318 13.10 14.43 4.87
C PHE A 318 13.90 15.44 5.70
N PRO A 319 13.36 16.65 5.94
CA PRO A 319 13.96 17.58 6.88
C PRO A 319 14.02 16.99 8.31
N VAL A 320 15.10 17.29 9.04
CA VAL A 320 15.21 16.95 10.47
C VAL A 320 14.08 17.64 11.25
N GLY A 321 13.48 16.92 12.19
CA GLY A 321 12.30 17.34 12.95
C GLY A 321 10.96 16.94 12.31
N THR A 322 10.96 16.43 11.07
CA THR A 322 9.73 15.95 10.42
C THR A 322 9.19 14.73 11.17
N LYS A 323 7.89 14.75 11.47
CA LYS A 323 7.16 13.57 11.96
C LYS A 323 6.34 12.99 10.83
N VAL A 324 6.47 11.68 10.60
CA VAL A 324 5.71 10.93 9.62
C VAL A 324 4.99 9.78 10.29
N THR A 325 3.75 9.53 9.86
CA THR A 325 2.97 8.36 10.27
C THR A 325 2.71 7.49 9.07
N GLY A 326 3.01 6.22 9.20
CA GLY A 326 2.83 5.22 8.18
C GLY A 326 2.22 3.94 8.74
N HIS A 327 2.34 2.91 7.96
CA HIS A 327 1.95 1.55 8.32
C HIS A 327 3.15 0.62 8.16
N GLU A 328 3.29 -0.36 9.03
CA GLU A 328 4.27 -1.43 8.92
C GLU A 328 3.56 -2.79 8.95
N PHE A 329 3.96 -3.68 8.07
CA PHE A 329 3.56 -5.09 8.14
C PHE A 329 4.63 -5.95 7.47
N HIS A 330 5.50 -6.52 8.28
CA HIS A 330 6.61 -7.34 7.77
C HIS A 330 6.88 -8.53 8.68
N TYR A 331 7.30 -9.62 8.06
CA TYR A 331 7.77 -10.84 8.71
C TYR A 331 9.29 -10.90 8.79
N CYS A 332 9.98 -10.11 7.96
CA CYS A 332 11.43 -10.03 7.99
C CYS A 332 11.91 -9.16 9.16
N ARG A 333 13.05 -9.58 9.75
CA ARG A 333 13.83 -8.78 10.69
C ARG A 333 15.23 -8.53 10.15
N VAL A 334 15.86 -7.50 10.63
CA VAL A 334 17.30 -7.26 10.41
C VAL A 334 18.10 -8.35 11.12
N LEU A 335 18.95 -9.05 10.35
CA LEU A 335 19.86 -10.07 10.87
C LEU A 335 21.23 -9.49 11.19
N THR A 336 21.80 -8.75 10.26
CA THR A 336 23.09 -8.04 10.41
C THR A 336 22.96 -6.64 9.84
N LEU A 337 23.66 -5.69 10.46
CA LEU A 337 23.77 -4.30 10.00
C LEU A 337 25.19 -3.80 10.24
N HIS A 338 25.86 -3.33 9.18
CA HIS A 338 27.18 -2.72 9.27
C HIS A 338 27.07 -1.20 9.45
N GLU A 339 27.03 -0.74 10.70
CA GLU A 339 26.81 0.66 11.05
C GLU A 339 27.95 1.60 10.64
N SER A 340 29.15 1.08 10.36
CA SER A 340 30.27 1.89 9.88
C SER A 340 30.05 2.49 8.48
N GLU A 341 29.13 1.92 7.71
CA GLU A 341 28.87 2.30 6.31
C GLU A 341 27.50 2.92 6.08
N SER A 342 26.66 2.94 7.10
CA SER A 342 25.27 3.40 7.03
C SER A 342 24.80 3.97 8.35
N PHE A 343 23.67 4.67 8.35
CA PHE A 343 23.04 5.18 9.56
C PHE A 343 21.52 5.17 9.43
N THR A 344 20.81 5.14 10.54
CA THR A 344 19.36 5.26 10.60
C THR A 344 18.96 6.71 10.84
N ALA A 345 18.04 7.24 10.05
CA ALA A 345 17.67 8.65 10.06
C ALA A 345 16.49 8.98 10.98
N CYS A 346 15.74 7.97 11.43
CA CYS A 346 14.50 8.18 12.16
C CYS A 346 14.50 7.46 13.51
N ARG A 347 13.93 8.11 14.52
CA ARG A 347 13.55 7.51 15.79
C ARG A 347 12.12 7.01 15.72
N VAL A 348 11.86 5.80 16.19
CA VAL A 348 10.52 5.24 16.32
C VAL A 348 9.86 5.82 17.57
N LEU A 349 8.73 6.52 17.39
CA LEU A 349 7.91 7.05 18.49
C LEU A 349 6.78 6.08 18.86
N ARG A 350 6.27 5.34 17.85
CA ARG A 350 5.27 4.28 17.98
C ARG A 350 5.53 3.26 16.89
N GLY A 351 5.31 1.98 17.15
CA GLY A 351 5.55 0.88 16.21
C GLY A 351 6.85 0.14 16.50
N THR A 352 7.33 -0.62 15.53
CA THR A 352 8.52 -1.48 15.66
C THR A 352 9.69 -0.96 14.84
N GLY A 353 9.48 -0.64 13.55
CA GLY A 353 10.57 -0.29 12.65
C GLY A 353 11.59 -1.43 12.51
N MET A 354 12.89 -1.08 12.45
CA MET A 354 13.96 -2.05 12.26
C MET A 354 14.29 -2.83 13.54
N ASP A 355 14.20 -2.19 14.72
CA ASP A 355 14.66 -2.74 16.01
C ASP A 355 13.86 -2.27 17.24
N GLY A 356 12.70 -1.68 17.04
CA GLY A 356 11.87 -1.06 18.10
C GLY A 356 12.29 0.35 18.49
N LYS A 357 13.38 0.89 17.93
CA LYS A 357 13.93 2.22 18.25
C LYS A 357 14.24 3.06 17.03
N ARG A 358 14.73 2.43 15.99
CA ARG A 358 15.27 3.09 14.81
C ARG A 358 14.60 2.60 13.53
N GLU A 359 14.57 3.49 12.53
CA GLU A 359 14.00 3.25 11.21
C GLU A 359 14.69 4.16 10.18
N GLY A 360 14.48 3.85 8.87
CA GLY A 360 14.98 4.67 7.79
C GLY A 360 16.50 4.56 7.63
N LEU A 361 16.99 3.41 7.15
CA LEU A 361 18.41 3.18 6.87
C LEU A 361 18.85 4.01 5.66
N CYS A 362 19.94 4.73 5.83
CA CYS A 362 20.52 5.61 4.83
C CYS A 362 21.95 5.21 4.49
N ARG A 363 22.26 5.22 3.19
CA ARG A 363 23.60 5.13 2.60
C ARG A 363 23.58 5.81 1.23
N TYR A 364 24.61 6.57 0.87
CA TYR A 364 24.56 7.38 -0.36
C TYR A 364 23.35 8.32 -0.41
N ASN A 365 22.57 8.24 -1.49
CA ASN A 365 21.27 8.90 -1.63
C ASN A 365 20.07 7.93 -1.43
N ILE A 366 20.28 6.86 -0.69
CA ILE A 366 19.23 5.89 -0.34
C ILE A 366 18.59 6.26 1.00
N PHE A 367 17.28 6.14 1.06
CA PHE A 367 16.49 6.05 2.30
C PHE A 367 15.57 4.84 2.17
N ALA A 368 15.70 3.89 3.08
CA ALA A 368 14.92 2.66 3.04
C ALA A 368 14.52 2.18 4.44
N GLY A 369 13.33 1.59 4.57
CA GLY A 369 12.84 1.07 5.84
C GLY A 369 11.63 0.15 5.67
N PHE A 370 11.11 -0.37 6.77
CA PHE A 370 9.91 -1.21 6.75
C PHE A 370 8.61 -0.42 6.66
N THR A 371 8.66 0.89 6.89
CA THR A 371 7.50 1.77 6.92
C THR A 371 6.96 2.06 5.53
N HIS A 372 5.66 1.86 5.34
CA HIS A 372 4.92 2.30 4.16
C HIS A 372 4.33 3.68 4.42
N LEU A 373 4.64 4.65 3.55
CA LEU A 373 4.10 5.99 3.62
C LEU A 373 3.05 6.22 2.52
N HIS A 374 1.96 6.87 2.89
CA HIS A 374 0.95 7.33 1.95
C HIS A 374 1.17 8.81 1.64
N ALA A 375 1.23 9.20 0.37
CA ALA A 375 1.57 10.56 -0.07
C ALA A 375 0.67 11.64 0.57
N LEU A 376 -0.62 11.36 0.75
CA LEU A 376 -1.55 12.26 1.42
C LEU A 376 -1.38 12.32 2.94
N GLY A 377 -0.74 11.30 3.54
CA GLY A 377 -0.46 11.23 4.98
C GLY A 377 0.93 11.74 5.36
N ALA A 378 1.85 11.81 4.40
CA ALA A 378 3.23 12.26 4.58
C ALA A 378 3.48 13.51 3.73
N ALA A 379 3.09 14.67 4.27
CA ALA A 379 3.25 15.94 3.57
C ALA A 379 4.70 16.17 3.11
N GLY A 380 4.88 16.55 1.84
CA GLY A 380 6.21 16.78 1.25
C GLY A 380 6.93 15.53 0.73
N TRP A 381 6.42 14.30 0.93
CA TRP A 381 7.05 13.07 0.46
C TRP A 381 7.34 13.09 -1.06
N ALA A 382 6.33 13.32 -1.88
CA ALA A 382 6.50 13.38 -3.33
C ALA A 382 7.40 14.54 -3.77
N GLN A 383 7.28 15.72 -3.13
CA GLN A 383 8.14 16.87 -3.39
C GLN A 383 9.61 16.56 -3.08
N ALA A 384 9.88 15.83 -2.00
CA ALA A 384 11.25 15.45 -1.62
C ALA A 384 11.88 14.52 -2.68
N ILE A 385 11.13 13.52 -3.17
CA ILE A 385 11.61 12.61 -4.23
C ILE A 385 11.87 13.40 -5.52
N ILE A 386 10.94 14.24 -5.95
CA ILE A 386 11.09 15.09 -7.15
C ILE A 386 12.29 16.05 -7.02
N GLY A 387 12.43 16.69 -5.88
CA GLY A 387 13.54 17.60 -5.59
C GLY A 387 14.90 16.91 -5.72
N LYS A 388 15.01 15.69 -5.12
CA LYS A 388 16.25 14.89 -5.25
C LYS A 388 16.50 14.40 -6.66
N ALA A 389 15.48 14.01 -7.40
CA ALA A 389 15.59 13.62 -8.80
C ALA A 389 16.11 14.78 -9.66
N ARG A 390 15.57 15.99 -9.48
CA ARG A 390 16.04 17.21 -10.16
C ARG A 390 17.49 17.52 -9.83
N GLN A 391 17.87 17.46 -8.56
CA GLN A 391 19.24 17.66 -8.11
C GLN A 391 20.19 16.66 -8.78
N HIS A 392 19.86 15.37 -8.75
CA HIS A 392 20.67 14.32 -9.35
C HIS A 392 20.85 14.51 -10.87
N ARG A 393 19.78 14.85 -11.60
CA ARG A 393 19.86 15.17 -13.04
C ARG A 393 20.81 16.33 -13.32
N ALA A 394 20.68 17.43 -12.57
CA ALA A 394 21.55 18.60 -12.74
C ALA A 394 23.02 18.28 -12.48
N GLU A 395 23.33 17.50 -11.45
CA GLU A 395 24.69 17.05 -11.13
C GLU A 395 25.28 16.15 -12.23
N ARG A 396 24.46 15.27 -12.84
CA ARG A 396 24.88 14.43 -13.97
C ARG A 396 25.18 15.28 -15.22
N GLN A 397 24.30 16.22 -15.54
CA GLN A 397 24.50 17.11 -16.71
C GLN A 397 25.75 17.96 -16.55
N SER A 398 26.02 18.51 -15.38
CA SER A 398 27.21 19.31 -15.11
C SER A 398 28.52 18.50 -15.26
N LYS A 399 28.52 17.21 -14.86
CA LYS A 399 29.67 16.30 -15.05
C LYS A 399 29.93 15.95 -16.50
N ILE A 400 28.91 15.94 -17.35
CA ILE A 400 29.04 15.66 -18.79
C ILE A 400 29.61 16.88 -19.52
N ILE A 401 29.23 18.10 -19.13
CA ILE A 401 29.67 19.36 -19.79
C ILE A 401 31.12 19.73 -19.41
N SER A 402 31.54 19.46 -18.16
CA SER A 402 32.86 19.83 -17.64
C SER A 402 34.08 19.19 -18.36
N PRO A 403 34.05 17.94 -18.87
CA PRO A 403 35.18 17.38 -19.62
C PRO A 403 35.38 17.98 -21.01
N SER A 404 34.34 18.56 -21.63
CA SER A 404 34.41 19.15 -22.96
C SER A 404 35.10 20.53 -22.99
N LEU A 405 35.08 21.26 -21.89
CA LEU A 405 35.77 22.54 -21.73
C LEU A 405 37.27 22.35 -21.50
N ARG A 406 37.71 21.32 -20.77
CA ARG A 406 39.15 21.05 -20.55
C ARG A 406 39.90 20.58 -21.78
N LYS A 407 39.25 20.12 -22.84
CA LYS A 407 39.89 19.73 -24.11
C LYS A 407 40.00 20.89 -25.09
N ARG A 408 39.36 22.03 -24.91
CA ARG A 408 39.48 23.20 -25.80
C ARG A 408 40.63 24.11 -25.42
N ASP A 409 41.09 24.10 -24.17
CA ASP A 409 42.24 24.94 -23.74
C ASP A 409 43.61 24.27 -23.86
N ALA A 410 43.68 23.01 -24.28
CA ALA A 410 44.92 22.27 -24.47
C ALA A 410 45.40 22.19 -25.94
N GLY A 411 44.74 22.92 -26.83
CA GLY A 411 45.03 22.91 -28.28
C GLY A 411 45.41 24.26 -28.86
N GLY A 412 46.13 25.08 -28.08
CA GLY A 412 46.63 26.38 -28.58
C GLY A 412 48.05 26.63 -28.09
N PHE A 413 49.01 26.10 -28.81
CA PHE A 413 50.30 26.73 -29.12
C PHE A 413 51.03 25.87 -30.14
#